data_a4a39094cad67b26227c92ac57a7f73d
#
_entry.id   a4a39094cad67b26227c92ac57a7f73d
#
_cell.length_a   1.000
_cell.length_b   1.000
_cell.length_c   1.000
_cell.angle_alpha   90.00
_cell.angle_beta   90.00
_cell.angle_gamma   90.00
#
_symmetry.space_group_name_H-M   'P 1'
#
loop_
_entity.id
_entity.type
_entity.pdbx_description
1 polymer ?
#
loop_
_entity_poly.entity_id
_entity_poly.type
_entity_poly.pdbx_seq_one_letter_code
_entity_poly.pdbx_strand_id
1 'polypeptide(L)'
;MATLAPKFYMIEPEEQFRQIMNAAMVSGCTPPDADQITVVLDAVYDRFKWVTVDEFANAFKMNIYGDFGKKTDHYNSFSMDYVVQVLTSYKNHKADAVLKSERHAKQLEMEAAKRPTEEMKRQSYRDMMAIINLDFNNYKLSGAMPRKLPAVKYDFICLHKFVQEPSNAEKVEYSVKARKVRLNELKGAKIENMDEFKKIKDVLAEYEKETLSVSEQGEVRAIAKMLALVDWFDSINEFPAIR
;
A
#
# COMPACT_ATOMS: atom_id res chain seq x y z
N MET A 1 10.23 -32.48 15.99
CA MET A 1 9.16 -31.91 16.82
C MET A 1 9.81 -31.00 17.85
N ALA A 2 9.53 -29.70 17.81
CA ALA A 2 10.02 -28.81 18.87
C ALA A 2 9.24 -29.16 20.15
N THR A 3 9.96 -29.62 21.17
CA THR A 3 9.39 -29.84 22.50
C THR A 3 8.92 -28.50 23.03
N LEU A 4 7.60 -28.34 23.24
CA LEU A 4 7.04 -27.16 23.88
C LEU A 4 7.66 -27.03 25.29
N ALA A 5 8.17 -25.86 25.61
CA ALA A 5 8.69 -25.59 26.95
C ALA A 5 7.61 -25.89 28.02
N PRO A 6 7.99 -26.49 29.15
CA PRO A 6 7.05 -26.82 30.20
C PRO A 6 6.36 -25.55 30.75
N LYS A 7 5.13 -25.71 31.28
CA LYS A 7 4.46 -24.62 31.99
C LYS A 7 5.22 -24.31 33.27
N PHE A 8 5.29 -23.02 33.60
CA PHE A 8 6.01 -22.54 34.78
C PHE A 8 5.56 -23.20 36.06
N TYR A 9 4.26 -23.45 36.21
CA TYR A 9 3.70 -24.12 37.43
C TYR A 9 3.93 -25.64 37.47
N MET A 10 4.44 -26.25 36.40
CA MET A 10 4.68 -27.70 36.28
C MET A 10 6.13 -28.09 36.54
N ILE A 11 7.03 -27.14 36.65
CA ILE A 11 8.44 -27.42 36.94
C ILE A 11 8.69 -27.56 38.42
N GLU A 12 9.80 -28.17 38.78
CA GLU A 12 10.19 -28.39 40.17
C GLU A 12 10.31 -27.07 40.96
N PRO A 13 9.94 -27.02 42.26
CA PRO A 13 9.98 -25.80 43.06
C PRO A 13 11.34 -25.09 43.06
N GLU A 14 12.41 -25.84 43.07
CA GLU A 14 13.80 -25.30 43.02
C GLU A 14 14.06 -24.55 41.72
N GLU A 15 13.52 -25.06 40.61
CA GLU A 15 13.63 -24.42 39.31
C GLU A 15 12.74 -23.17 39.24
N GLN A 16 11.52 -23.21 39.81
CA GLN A 16 10.66 -22.04 39.90
C GLN A 16 11.36 -20.92 40.68
N PHE A 17 11.94 -21.26 41.84
CA PHE A 17 12.73 -20.34 42.63
C PHE A 17 13.85 -19.71 41.83
N ARG A 18 14.63 -20.54 41.11
CA ARG A 18 15.74 -20.07 40.26
C ARG A 18 15.26 -19.11 39.19
N GLN A 19 14.14 -19.38 38.55
CA GLN A 19 13.58 -18.51 37.52
C GLN A 19 13.11 -17.16 38.08
N ILE A 20 12.51 -17.13 39.25
CA ILE A 20 12.11 -15.89 39.93
C ILE A 20 13.35 -15.07 40.30
N MET A 21 14.37 -15.68 40.88
CA MET A 21 15.63 -15.01 41.22
C MET A 21 16.31 -14.42 39.97
N ASN A 22 16.36 -15.19 38.88
CA ASN A 22 16.91 -14.71 37.60
C ASN A 22 16.11 -13.53 37.05
N ALA A 23 14.79 -13.58 37.11
CA ALA A 23 13.91 -12.50 36.68
C ALA A 23 14.12 -11.23 37.50
N ALA A 24 14.26 -11.36 38.83
CA ALA A 24 14.57 -10.24 39.73
C ALA A 24 15.93 -9.61 39.38
N MET A 25 16.97 -10.42 39.21
CA MET A 25 18.32 -9.96 38.82
C MET A 25 18.30 -9.24 37.48
N VAL A 26 17.68 -9.83 36.45
CA VAL A 26 17.57 -9.23 35.11
C VAL A 26 16.80 -7.91 35.17
N SER A 27 15.79 -7.81 36.03
CA SER A 27 15.01 -6.57 36.21
C SER A 27 15.75 -5.48 37.01
N GLY A 28 16.89 -5.81 37.63
CA GLY A 28 17.60 -4.90 38.54
C GLY A 28 16.86 -4.69 39.87
N CYS A 29 15.99 -5.64 40.28
CA CYS A 29 15.30 -5.63 41.55
C CYS A 29 16.15 -6.22 42.67
N THR A 30 15.88 -5.80 43.91
CA THR A 30 16.35 -6.54 45.08
C THR A 30 15.76 -7.96 45.03
N PRO A 31 16.57 -9.01 45.25
CA PRO A 31 16.07 -10.39 45.30
C PRO A 31 14.93 -10.53 46.33
N PRO A 32 13.82 -11.20 45.95
CA PRO A 32 12.70 -11.41 46.87
C PRO A 32 13.07 -12.42 47.97
N ASP A 33 12.51 -12.25 49.15
CA ASP A 33 12.57 -13.23 50.23
C ASP A 33 11.60 -14.40 50.02
N ALA A 34 11.62 -15.40 50.93
CA ALA A 34 10.83 -16.61 50.80
C ALA A 34 9.31 -16.34 50.82
N ASP A 35 8.87 -15.38 51.60
CA ASP A 35 7.46 -15.02 51.71
C ASP A 35 7.00 -14.31 50.45
N GLN A 36 7.81 -13.40 49.89
CA GLN A 36 7.54 -12.71 48.64
C GLN A 36 7.52 -13.69 47.44
N ILE A 37 8.40 -14.68 47.45
CA ILE A 37 8.42 -15.74 46.41
C ILE A 37 7.12 -16.55 46.48
N THR A 38 6.65 -16.92 47.64
CA THR A 38 5.38 -17.65 47.81
C THR A 38 4.22 -16.85 47.23
N VAL A 39 4.12 -15.57 47.54
CA VAL A 39 3.06 -14.68 47.02
C VAL A 39 3.14 -14.53 45.49
N VAL A 40 4.35 -14.44 44.94
CA VAL A 40 4.55 -14.40 43.48
C VAL A 40 4.11 -15.71 42.83
N LEU A 41 4.49 -16.86 43.41
CA LEU A 41 4.09 -18.18 42.90
C LEU A 41 2.57 -18.32 42.90
N ASP A 42 1.88 -17.96 43.99
CA ASP A 42 0.43 -18.01 44.07
C ASP A 42 -0.23 -17.16 42.98
N ALA A 43 0.28 -15.95 42.73
CA ALA A 43 -0.22 -15.09 41.66
C ALA A 43 -0.01 -15.71 40.27
N VAL A 44 1.12 -16.37 40.04
CA VAL A 44 1.41 -17.06 38.76
C VAL A 44 0.50 -18.27 38.61
N TYR A 45 0.29 -19.06 39.65
CA TYR A 45 -0.63 -20.20 39.65
C TYR A 45 -2.06 -19.80 39.37
N ASP A 46 -2.53 -18.70 39.96
CA ASP A 46 -3.92 -18.32 39.82
C ASP A 46 -4.24 -17.65 38.49
N ARG A 47 -3.35 -16.77 38.02
CA ARG A 47 -3.64 -15.85 36.90
C ARG A 47 -2.93 -16.19 35.62
N PHE A 48 -1.79 -16.91 35.68
CA PHE A 48 -0.88 -17.08 34.53
C PHE A 48 -0.53 -18.56 34.26
N LYS A 49 -1.48 -19.47 34.42
CA LYS A 49 -1.32 -20.92 34.11
C LYS A 49 -0.85 -21.20 32.64
N TRP A 50 -1.03 -20.23 31.79
CA TRP A 50 -0.60 -20.33 30.38
C TRP A 50 0.90 -20.11 30.19
N VAL A 51 1.58 -19.45 31.12
CA VAL A 51 3.00 -19.07 31.01
C VAL A 51 3.90 -20.31 31.03
N THR A 52 4.77 -20.41 30.06
CA THR A 52 5.88 -21.37 30.07
C THR A 52 7.12 -20.77 30.75
N VAL A 53 8.11 -21.61 31.05
CA VAL A 53 9.38 -21.16 31.64
C VAL A 53 10.05 -20.09 30.77
N ASP A 54 10.11 -20.35 29.46
CA ASP A 54 10.72 -19.42 28.50
C ASP A 54 9.92 -18.10 28.41
N GLU A 55 8.59 -18.19 28.42
CA GLU A 55 7.72 -17.01 28.37
C GLU A 55 7.88 -16.16 29.63
N PHE A 56 8.04 -16.79 30.80
CA PHE A 56 8.30 -16.07 32.04
C PHE A 56 9.60 -15.27 31.93
N ALA A 57 10.72 -15.93 31.58
CA ALA A 57 12.01 -15.26 31.42
C ALA A 57 11.98 -14.16 30.36
N ASN A 58 11.32 -14.41 29.22
CA ASN A 58 11.24 -13.46 28.13
C ASN A 58 10.38 -12.22 28.49
N ALA A 59 9.32 -12.38 29.26
CA ALA A 59 8.47 -11.25 29.67
C ALA A 59 9.28 -10.18 30.41
N PHE A 60 10.16 -10.58 31.34
CA PHE A 60 11.00 -9.64 32.08
C PHE A 60 12.08 -8.99 31.19
N LYS A 61 12.70 -9.76 30.30
CA LYS A 61 13.66 -9.20 29.32
C LYS A 61 12.99 -8.16 28.42
N MET A 62 11.83 -8.46 27.85
CA MET A 62 11.09 -7.55 26.99
C MET A 62 10.63 -6.28 27.74
N ASN A 63 10.24 -6.42 29.02
CA ASN A 63 9.90 -5.26 29.85
C ASN A 63 11.10 -4.32 30.01
N ILE A 64 12.30 -4.85 30.22
CA ILE A 64 13.53 -4.05 30.38
C ILE A 64 13.91 -3.36 29.10
N TYR A 65 13.77 -4.03 27.95
CA TYR A 65 14.05 -3.45 26.64
C TYR A 65 12.98 -2.45 26.19
N GLY A 66 11.84 -2.35 26.89
CA GLY A 66 10.76 -1.43 26.56
C GLY A 66 9.88 -1.91 25.39
N ASP A 67 9.91 -3.20 25.07
CA ASP A 67 9.15 -3.79 23.95
C ASP A 67 7.62 -3.67 24.12
N PHE A 68 7.16 -3.41 25.34
CA PHE A 68 5.74 -3.14 25.63
C PHE A 68 5.34 -1.66 25.44
N GLY A 69 6.26 -0.84 24.94
CA GLY A 69 6.08 0.61 24.75
C GLY A 69 6.35 1.43 26.00
N LYS A 70 6.08 0.91 27.20
CA LYS A 70 6.42 1.54 28.47
C LYS A 70 6.96 0.49 29.43
N LYS A 71 8.12 0.79 30.03
CA LYS A 71 8.69 -0.06 31.07
C LYS A 71 7.83 0.01 32.33
N THR A 72 7.54 -1.15 32.90
CA THR A 72 6.85 -1.24 34.20
C THR A 72 7.83 -0.90 35.32
N ASP A 73 7.46 0.03 36.18
CA ASP A 73 8.27 0.44 37.33
C ASP A 73 8.22 -0.63 38.41
N HIS A 74 9.38 -0.94 38.98
CA HIS A 74 9.52 -1.98 40.02
C HIS A 74 9.93 -1.41 41.38
N TYR A 75 10.23 -0.12 41.48
CA TYR A 75 10.64 0.54 42.75
C TYR A 75 11.70 -0.23 43.53
N ASN A 76 12.67 -0.86 42.84
CA ASN A 76 13.70 -1.74 43.35
C ASN A 76 13.21 -3.01 44.08
N SER A 77 11.93 -3.36 43.97
CA SER A 77 11.33 -4.55 44.58
C SER A 77 10.75 -5.49 43.54
N PHE A 78 11.07 -6.78 43.65
CA PHE A 78 10.43 -7.83 42.86
C PHE A 78 9.10 -8.24 43.52
N SER A 79 8.13 -7.37 43.44
CA SER A 79 6.81 -7.54 44.07
C SER A 79 5.83 -8.33 43.19
N MET A 80 4.77 -8.87 43.83
CA MET A 80 3.68 -9.53 43.11
C MET A 80 3.05 -8.58 42.07
N ASP A 81 2.82 -7.32 42.43
CA ASP A 81 2.22 -6.33 41.52
C ASP A 81 3.09 -6.09 40.29
N TYR A 82 4.41 -6.01 40.46
CA TYR A 82 5.35 -5.90 39.36
C TYR A 82 5.27 -7.10 38.41
N VAL A 83 5.32 -8.32 38.97
CA VAL A 83 5.23 -9.58 38.19
C VAL A 83 3.90 -9.66 37.43
N VAL A 84 2.78 -9.34 38.08
CA VAL A 84 1.45 -9.33 37.45
C VAL A 84 1.36 -8.33 36.32
N GLN A 85 1.90 -7.12 36.48
CA GLN A 85 1.91 -6.10 35.45
C GLN A 85 2.76 -6.51 34.25
N VAL A 86 3.96 -7.04 34.49
CA VAL A 86 4.88 -7.51 33.41
C VAL A 86 4.24 -8.66 32.63
N LEU A 87 3.71 -9.68 33.29
CA LEU A 87 3.08 -10.82 32.63
C LEU A 87 1.78 -10.45 31.91
N THR A 88 1.03 -9.50 32.43
CA THR A 88 -0.16 -8.95 31.73
C THR A 88 0.24 -8.19 30.48
N SER A 89 1.28 -7.35 30.55
CA SER A 89 1.82 -6.63 29.40
C SER A 89 2.34 -7.59 28.31
N TYR A 90 3.03 -8.64 28.74
CA TYR A 90 3.50 -9.70 27.82
C TYR A 90 2.34 -10.41 27.12
N LYS A 91 1.29 -10.78 27.87
CA LYS A 91 0.07 -11.39 27.32
C LYS A 91 -0.57 -10.50 26.25
N ASN A 92 -0.75 -9.22 26.56
CA ASN A 92 -1.33 -8.27 25.62
C ASN A 92 -0.47 -8.08 24.37
N HIS A 93 0.85 -7.94 24.54
CA HIS A 93 1.80 -7.85 23.43
C HIS A 93 1.74 -9.08 22.50
N LYS A 94 1.66 -10.28 23.09
CA LYS A 94 1.52 -11.53 22.33
C LYS A 94 0.19 -11.59 21.58
N ALA A 95 -0.92 -11.18 22.19
CA ALA A 95 -2.22 -11.11 21.54
C ALA A 95 -2.22 -10.11 20.39
N ASP A 96 -1.63 -8.93 20.57
CA ASP A 96 -1.50 -7.91 19.52
C ASP A 96 -0.63 -8.40 18.35
N ALA A 97 0.45 -9.15 18.62
CA ALA A 97 1.29 -9.73 17.58
C ALA A 97 0.52 -10.74 16.72
N VAL A 98 -0.29 -11.60 17.36
CA VAL A 98 -1.17 -12.55 16.65
C VAL A 98 -2.20 -11.81 15.78
N LEU A 99 -2.90 -10.81 16.35
CA LEU A 99 -3.87 -10.02 15.60
C LEU A 99 -3.27 -9.27 14.42
N LYS A 100 -2.06 -8.71 14.57
CA LYS A 100 -1.32 -8.06 13.47
C LYS A 100 -0.98 -9.06 12.38
N SER A 101 -0.52 -10.25 12.74
CA SER A 101 -0.20 -11.32 11.79
C SER A 101 -1.43 -11.77 11.00
N GLU A 102 -2.56 -11.99 11.68
CA GLU A 102 -3.82 -12.36 11.04
C GLU A 102 -4.35 -11.27 10.09
N ARG A 103 -4.27 -9.99 10.51
CA ARG A 103 -4.66 -8.86 9.64
C ARG A 103 -3.80 -8.79 8.40
N HIS A 104 -2.48 -8.96 8.56
CA HIS A 104 -1.55 -8.96 7.43
C HIS A 104 -1.81 -10.14 6.48
N ALA A 105 -2.06 -11.34 7.01
CA ALA A 105 -2.40 -12.50 6.19
C ALA A 105 -3.70 -12.27 5.38
N LYS A 106 -4.76 -11.75 6.02
CA LYS A 106 -6.01 -11.39 5.33
C LYS A 106 -5.80 -10.31 4.26
N GLN A 107 -4.97 -9.31 4.55
CA GLN A 107 -4.66 -8.27 3.57
C GLN A 107 -3.96 -8.86 2.34
N LEU A 108 -2.96 -9.73 2.52
CA LEU A 108 -2.27 -10.41 1.43
C LEU A 108 -3.25 -11.28 0.61
N GLU A 109 -4.15 -11.98 1.27
CA GLU A 109 -5.17 -12.78 0.59
C GLU A 109 -6.12 -11.90 -0.25
N MET A 110 -6.59 -10.77 0.32
CA MET A 110 -7.41 -9.81 -0.42
C MET A 110 -6.67 -9.18 -1.60
N GLU A 111 -5.39 -8.88 -1.46
CA GLU A 111 -4.57 -8.36 -2.55
C GLU A 111 -4.34 -9.42 -3.64
N ALA A 112 -4.11 -10.67 -3.25
CA ALA A 112 -4.01 -11.78 -4.19
C ALA A 112 -5.32 -12.00 -4.97
N ALA A 113 -6.48 -11.93 -4.29
CA ALA A 113 -7.80 -12.05 -4.91
C ALA A 113 -8.12 -10.90 -5.89
N LYS A 114 -7.53 -9.70 -5.69
CA LYS A 114 -7.70 -8.54 -6.58
C LYS A 114 -6.83 -8.61 -7.84
N ARG A 115 -5.85 -9.50 -7.90
CA ARG A 115 -5.00 -9.64 -9.08
C ARG A 115 -5.81 -10.21 -10.25
N PRO A 116 -5.82 -9.53 -11.42
CA PRO A 116 -6.58 -10.02 -12.55
C PRO A 116 -6.03 -11.37 -13.02
N THR A 117 -6.94 -12.32 -13.25
CA THR A 117 -6.58 -13.62 -13.83
C THR A 117 -6.07 -13.45 -15.26
N GLU A 118 -5.36 -14.45 -15.77
CA GLU A 118 -4.89 -14.43 -17.17
C GLU A 118 -6.05 -14.35 -18.17
N GLU A 119 -7.17 -14.93 -17.83
CA GLU A 119 -8.39 -14.83 -18.65
C GLU A 119 -8.95 -13.39 -18.65
N MET A 120 -9.02 -12.75 -17.49
CA MET A 120 -9.41 -11.33 -17.40
C MET A 120 -8.47 -10.42 -18.18
N LYS A 121 -7.16 -10.68 -18.13
CA LYS A 121 -6.18 -9.92 -18.92
C LYS A 121 -6.39 -10.10 -20.42
N ARG A 122 -6.64 -11.34 -20.87
CA ARG A 122 -6.93 -11.64 -22.29
C ARG A 122 -8.23 -10.97 -22.74
N GLN A 123 -9.26 -11.00 -21.89
CA GLN A 123 -10.53 -10.35 -22.20
C GLN A 123 -10.34 -8.83 -22.27
N SER A 124 -9.69 -8.21 -21.29
CA SER A 124 -9.38 -6.76 -21.32
C SER A 124 -8.57 -6.36 -22.56
N TYR A 125 -7.63 -7.22 -23.00
CA TYR A 125 -6.88 -6.99 -24.23
C TYR A 125 -7.80 -6.98 -25.45
N ARG A 126 -8.68 -7.98 -25.60
CA ARG A 126 -9.63 -8.08 -26.71
C ARG A 126 -10.59 -6.89 -26.73
N ASP A 127 -11.12 -6.52 -25.57
CA ASP A 127 -12.04 -5.38 -25.44
C ASP A 127 -11.37 -4.08 -25.85
N MET A 128 -10.14 -3.84 -25.41
CA MET A 128 -9.38 -2.64 -25.79
C MET A 128 -9.09 -2.61 -27.28
N MET A 129 -8.66 -3.72 -27.86
CA MET A 129 -8.44 -3.83 -29.32
C MET A 129 -9.72 -3.56 -30.11
N ALA A 130 -10.86 -4.09 -29.67
CA ALA A 130 -12.15 -3.84 -30.31
C ALA A 130 -12.53 -2.35 -30.28
N ILE A 131 -12.31 -1.67 -29.13
CA ILE A 131 -12.56 -0.23 -29.00
C ILE A 131 -11.65 0.59 -29.91
N ILE A 132 -10.36 0.24 -30.00
CA ILE A 132 -9.40 0.95 -30.87
C ILE A 132 -9.74 0.71 -32.34
N ASN A 133 -10.15 -0.51 -32.70
CA ASN A 133 -10.59 -0.83 -34.07
C ASN A 133 -11.83 -0.04 -34.47
N LEU A 134 -12.78 0.13 -33.55
CA LEU A 134 -13.95 0.98 -33.79
C LEU A 134 -13.54 2.43 -34.05
N ASP A 135 -12.62 2.98 -33.26
CA ASP A 135 -12.09 4.33 -33.48
C ASP A 135 -11.35 4.45 -34.83
N PHE A 136 -10.55 3.45 -35.18
CA PHE A 136 -9.86 3.40 -36.48
C PHE A 136 -10.85 3.44 -37.64
N ASN A 137 -11.86 2.62 -37.62
CA ASN A 137 -12.89 2.58 -38.65
C ASN A 137 -13.64 3.92 -38.75
N ASN A 138 -14.04 4.51 -37.61
CA ASN A 138 -14.69 5.81 -37.56
C ASN A 138 -13.78 6.93 -38.13
N TYR A 139 -12.50 6.88 -37.78
CA TYR A 139 -11.52 7.83 -38.29
C TYR A 139 -11.33 7.69 -39.83
N LYS A 140 -11.16 6.47 -40.35
CA LYS A 140 -11.02 6.23 -41.77
C LYS A 140 -12.26 6.63 -42.58
N LEU A 141 -13.46 6.47 -42.02
CA LEU A 141 -14.72 6.80 -42.67
C LEU A 141 -15.06 8.31 -42.65
N SER A 142 -14.79 8.98 -41.55
CA SER A 142 -15.31 10.34 -41.32
C SER A 142 -14.25 11.36 -40.89
N GLY A 143 -12.99 10.96 -40.70
CA GLY A 143 -11.95 11.80 -40.12
C GLY A 143 -12.17 12.12 -38.65
N ALA A 144 -13.11 11.40 -37.95
CA ALA A 144 -13.43 11.68 -36.58
C ALA A 144 -12.31 11.31 -35.63
N MET A 145 -11.82 12.28 -34.88
CA MET A 145 -10.74 12.08 -33.90
C MET A 145 -11.20 11.20 -32.71
N PRO A 146 -10.36 10.25 -32.25
CA PRO A 146 -10.68 9.38 -31.10
C PRO A 146 -10.61 10.14 -29.78
N ARG A 147 -11.73 10.79 -29.40
CA ARG A 147 -11.77 11.68 -28.19
C ARG A 147 -11.90 10.95 -26.86
N LYS A 148 -12.43 9.72 -26.84
CA LYS A 148 -12.62 8.97 -25.59
C LYS A 148 -11.34 8.23 -25.21
N LEU A 149 -10.75 8.57 -24.05
CA LEU A 149 -9.56 7.94 -23.48
C LEU A 149 -8.37 7.77 -24.46
N PRO A 150 -8.02 8.79 -25.26
CA PRO A 150 -7.01 8.62 -26.29
C PRO A 150 -5.63 8.27 -25.71
N ALA A 151 -5.30 8.81 -24.53
CA ALA A 151 -4.03 8.52 -23.87
C ALA A 151 -3.92 7.04 -23.47
N VAL A 152 -5.00 6.45 -22.95
CA VAL A 152 -5.04 5.03 -22.55
C VAL A 152 -4.89 4.12 -23.75
N LYS A 153 -5.57 4.43 -24.85
CA LYS A 153 -5.49 3.69 -26.12
C LYS A 153 -4.10 3.75 -26.71
N TYR A 154 -3.49 4.94 -26.73
CA TYR A 154 -2.14 5.12 -27.21
C TYR A 154 -1.11 4.35 -26.36
N ASP A 155 -1.20 4.45 -25.03
CA ASP A 155 -0.32 3.72 -24.13
C ASP A 155 -0.48 2.20 -24.31
N PHE A 156 -1.70 1.74 -24.57
CA PHE A 156 -1.97 0.32 -24.83
C PHE A 156 -1.29 -0.16 -26.12
N ILE A 157 -1.38 0.58 -27.24
CA ILE A 157 -0.73 0.17 -28.48
C ILE A 157 0.80 0.22 -28.40
N CYS A 158 1.37 1.16 -27.63
CA CYS A 158 2.80 1.19 -27.35
C CYS A 158 3.23 0.00 -26.48
N LEU A 159 2.48 -0.30 -25.40
CA LEU A 159 2.76 -1.42 -24.50
C LEU A 159 2.78 -2.76 -25.25
N HIS A 160 1.86 -2.93 -26.20
CA HIS A 160 1.76 -4.14 -27.01
C HIS A 160 2.58 -4.09 -28.30
N LYS A 161 3.47 -3.10 -28.44
CA LYS A 161 4.44 -2.96 -29.52
C LYS A 161 3.83 -2.86 -30.92
N PHE A 162 2.60 -2.35 -31.05
CA PHE A 162 2.01 -1.98 -32.33
C PHE A 162 2.65 -0.71 -32.89
N VAL A 163 3.11 0.16 -31.98
CA VAL A 163 3.82 1.39 -32.29
C VAL A 163 5.09 1.46 -31.45
N GLN A 164 6.17 1.94 -32.03
CA GLN A 164 7.37 2.27 -31.26
C GLN A 164 7.11 3.51 -30.42
N GLU A 165 7.57 3.49 -29.17
CA GLU A 165 7.48 4.68 -28.32
C GLU A 165 8.23 5.85 -28.96
N PRO A 166 7.61 7.05 -29.07
CA PRO A 166 8.24 8.17 -29.72
C PRO A 166 9.48 8.65 -28.98
N SER A 167 10.46 9.10 -29.73
CA SER A 167 11.66 9.75 -29.19
C SER A 167 11.31 11.03 -28.42
N ASN A 168 12.24 11.53 -27.63
CA ASN A 168 12.01 12.79 -26.90
C ASN A 168 11.76 13.97 -27.83
N ALA A 169 12.37 14.00 -29.01
CA ALA A 169 12.13 15.03 -30.02
C ALA A 169 10.69 14.97 -30.54
N GLU A 170 10.22 13.79 -30.91
CA GLU A 170 8.83 13.58 -31.36
C GLU A 170 7.81 13.90 -30.25
N LYS A 171 8.10 13.54 -28.99
CA LYS A 171 7.24 13.92 -27.85
C LYS A 171 7.11 15.45 -27.72
N VAL A 172 8.18 16.19 -27.93
CA VAL A 172 8.15 17.65 -27.92
C VAL A 172 7.31 18.18 -29.11
N GLU A 173 7.49 17.63 -30.31
CA GLU A 173 6.70 18.01 -31.47
C GLU A 173 5.21 17.79 -31.28
N TYR A 174 4.81 16.60 -30.79
CA TYR A 174 3.42 16.32 -30.44
C TYR A 174 2.89 17.28 -29.37
N SER A 175 3.69 17.62 -28.36
CA SER A 175 3.30 18.57 -27.32
C SER A 175 3.03 19.97 -27.91
N VAL A 176 3.86 20.43 -28.83
CA VAL A 176 3.67 21.73 -29.50
C VAL A 176 2.39 21.72 -30.36
N LYS A 177 2.17 20.66 -31.13
CA LYS A 177 0.93 20.50 -31.91
C LYS A 177 -0.29 20.45 -31.03
N ALA A 178 -0.23 19.69 -29.93
CA ALA A 178 -1.32 19.55 -28.95
C ALA A 178 -1.69 20.88 -28.28
N ARG A 179 -0.70 21.69 -27.91
CA ARG A 179 -0.95 23.04 -27.35
C ARG A 179 -1.73 23.91 -28.35
N LYS A 180 -1.41 23.88 -29.64
CA LYS A 180 -2.15 24.63 -30.66
C LYS A 180 -3.58 24.13 -30.80
N VAL A 181 -3.78 22.82 -30.84
CA VAL A 181 -5.13 22.21 -30.89
C VAL A 181 -5.95 22.63 -29.68
N ARG A 182 -5.41 22.50 -28.48
CA ARG A 182 -6.09 22.86 -27.24
C ARG A 182 -6.45 24.35 -27.18
N LEU A 183 -5.53 25.20 -27.56
CA LEU A 183 -5.76 26.66 -27.63
C LEU A 183 -6.90 27.00 -28.59
N ASN A 184 -6.98 26.35 -29.73
CA ASN A 184 -8.07 26.55 -30.69
C ASN A 184 -9.40 26.03 -30.14
N GLU A 185 -9.41 24.90 -29.44
CA GLU A 185 -10.60 24.39 -28.76
C GLU A 185 -11.12 25.38 -27.72
N LEU A 186 -10.23 25.91 -26.87
CA LEU A 186 -10.58 26.90 -25.86
C LEU A 186 -11.13 28.20 -26.48
N LYS A 187 -10.54 28.68 -27.56
CA LYS A 187 -11.02 29.88 -28.28
C LYS A 187 -12.35 29.68 -28.99
N GLY A 188 -12.61 28.44 -29.45
CA GLY A 188 -13.87 28.07 -30.13
C GLY A 188 -14.96 27.52 -29.20
N ALA A 189 -14.70 27.43 -27.90
CA ALA A 189 -15.65 26.89 -26.95
C ALA A 189 -16.91 27.75 -26.82
N LYS A 190 -18.08 27.13 -26.90
CA LYS A 190 -19.35 27.81 -26.60
C LYS A 190 -19.44 28.01 -25.10
N ILE A 191 -19.61 29.24 -24.68
CA ILE A 191 -19.72 29.65 -23.29
C ILE A 191 -21.17 29.63 -22.89
N GLU A 192 -21.57 28.77 -21.98
CA GLU A 192 -22.93 28.62 -21.52
C GLU A 192 -23.23 29.45 -20.23
N ASN A 193 -22.21 29.72 -19.45
CA ASN A 193 -22.31 30.45 -18.19
C ASN A 193 -21.06 31.24 -17.82
N MET A 194 -21.18 32.13 -16.81
CA MET A 194 -20.09 33.00 -16.35
C MET A 194 -18.92 32.23 -15.71
N ASP A 195 -19.16 31.06 -15.12
CA ASP A 195 -18.12 30.28 -14.47
C ASP A 195 -17.22 29.57 -15.52
N GLU A 196 -17.84 29.11 -16.60
CA GLU A 196 -17.08 28.59 -17.76
C GLU A 196 -16.26 29.69 -18.42
N PHE A 197 -16.83 30.88 -18.58
CA PHE A 197 -16.09 32.02 -19.12
C PHE A 197 -14.85 32.33 -18.29
N LYS A 198 -14.98 32.40 -16.96
CA LYS A 198 -13.83 32.62 -16.07
C LYS A 198 -12.79 31.55 -16.21
N LYS A 199 -13.19 30.26 -16.16
CA LYS A 199 -12.25 29.13 -16.32
C LYS A 199 -11.49 29.20 -17.65
N ILE A 200 -12.18 29.42 -18.75
CA ILE A 200 -11.52 29.52 -20.06
C ILE A 200 -10.55 30.70 -20.10
N LYS A 201 -10.96 31.86 -19.57
CA LYS A 201 -10.11 33.04 -19.49
C LYS A 201 -8.84 32.79 -18.66
N ASP A 202 -8.98 32.14 -17.52
CA ASP A 202 -7.84 31.84 -16.66
C ASP A 202 -6.85 30.88 -17.35
N VAL A 203 -7.37 29.82 -18.02
CA VAL A 203 -6.54 28.91 -18.80
C VAL A 203 -5.84 29.62 -19.97
N LEU A 204 -6.53 30.49 -20.69
CA LEU A 204 -5.91 31.27 -21.77
C LEU A 204 -4.79 32.16 -21.26
N ALA A 205 -4.93 32.74 -20.06
CA ALA A 205 -3.88 33.53 -19.41
C ALA A 205 -2.65 32.66 -19.01
N GLU A 206 -2.87 31.39 -18.68
CA GLU A 206 -1.76 30.42 -18.47
C GLU A 206 -0.95 30.19 -19.75
N TYR A 207 -1.62 30.09 -20.91
CA TYR A 207 -0.94 29.95 -22.20
C TYR A 207 -0.14 31.20 -22.58
N GLU A 208 -0.66 32.39 -22.30
CA GLU A 208 0.06 33.65 -22.53
C GLU A 208 1.32 33.79 -21.68
N LYS A 209 1.28 33.27 -20.44
CA LYS A 209 2.42 33.29 -19.50
C LYS A 209 3.36 32.10 -19.66
N GLU A 210 3.07 31.17 -20.57
CA GLU A 210 3.79 29.90 -20.79
C GLU A 210 3.85 29.01 -19.52
N THR A 211 3.00 29.25 -18.53
CA THR A 211 2.95 28.53 -17.24
C THR A 211 1.64 27.74 -17.13
N LEU A 212 1.62 26.55 -17.67
CA LEU A 212 0.41 25.70 -17.61
C LEU A 212 0.29 25.03 -16.24
N SER A 213 -0.92 25.01 -15.69
CA SER A 213 -1.29 24.22 -14.53
C SER A 213 -1.11 22.72 -14.77
N VAL A 214 -0.99 21.92 -13.69
CA VAL A 214 -0.85 20.46 -13.79
C VAL A 214 -2.02 19.84 -14.56
N SER A 215 -3.24 20.34 -14.33
CA SER A 215 -4.44 19.90 -15.03
C SER A 215 -4.34 20.15 -16.53
N GLU A 216 -3.98 21.35 -16.94
CA GLU A 216 -3.87 21.72 -18.34
C GLU A 216 -2.71 21.02 -19.05
N GLN A 217 -1.60 20.78 -18.35
CA GLN A 217 -0.53 19.90 -18.87
C GLN A 217 -1.04 18.48 -19.12
N GLY A 218 -1.96 17.98 -18.27
CA GLY A 218 -2.63 16.69 -18.49
C GLY A 218 -3.45 16.66 -19.76
N GLU A 219 -4.24 17.69 -20.03
CA GLU A 219 -5.05 17.85 -21.25
C GLU A 219 -4.16 17.91 -22.51
N VAL A 220 -3.12 18.74 -22.47
CA VAL A 220 -2.15 18.82 -23.58
C VAL A 220 -1.50 17.46 -23.86
N ARG A 221 -1.16 16.72 -22.80
CA ARG A 221 -0.55 15.39 -22.94
C ARG A 221 -1.55 14.38 -23.52
N ALA A 222 -2.82 14.45 -23.14
CA ALA A 222 -3.87 13.59 -23.70
C ALA A 222 -4.09 13.87 -25.19
N ILE A 223 -4.10 15.15 -25.59
CA ILE A 223 -4.20 15.55 -27.00
C ILE A 223 -2.95 15.11 -27.79
N ALA A 224 -1.75 15.24 -27.23
CA ALA A 224 -0.52 14.79 -27.86
C ALA A 224 -0.57 13.29 -28.19
N LYS A 225 -1.03 12.46 -27.24
CA LYS A 225 -1.22 11.03 -27.43
C LYS A 225 -2.33 10.71 -28.44
N MET A 226 -3.39 11.53 -28.47
CA MET A 226 -4.44 11.42 -29.49
C MET A 226 -3.88 11.67 -30.90
N LEU A 227 -3.06 12.70 -31.06
CA LEU A 227 -2.42 12.98 -32.36
C LEU A 227 -1.50 11.84 -32.79
N ALA A 228 -0.69 11.31 -31.86
CA ALA A 228 0.17 10.17 -32.16
C ALA A 228 -0.62 8.89 -32.50
N LEU A 229 -1.79 8.69 -31.87
CA LEU A 229 -2.70 7.59 -32.21
C LEU A 229 -3.28 7.75 -33.62
N VAL A 230 -3.62 8.97 -34.01
CA VAL A 230 -4.12 9.29 -35.36
C VAL A 230 -3.01 9.10 -36.43
N ASP A 231 -1.79 9.55 -36.17
CA ASP A 231 -0.66 9.32 -37.07
C ASP A 231 -0.40 7.80 -37.24
N TRP A 232 -0.60 6.99 -36.22
CA TRP A 232 -0.57 5.54 -36.37
C TRP A 232 -1.72 5.03 -37.25
N PHE A 233 -2.96 5.53 -37.06
CA PHE A 233 -4.08 5.17 -37.90
C PHE A 233 -3.81 5.51 -39.40
N ASP A 234 -3.12 6.62 -39.66
CA ASP A 234 -2.74 7.01 -40.99
C ASP A 234 -1.66 6.10 -41.61
N SER A 235 -0.79 5.57 -40.73
CA SER A 235 0.32 4.69 -41.17
C SER A 235 -0.11 3.27 -41.54
N ILE A 236 -1.33 2.84 -41.14
CA ILE A 236 -1.84 1.51 -41.39
C ILE A 236 -3.02 1.52 -42.37
N ASN A 237 -3.05 0.55 -43.28
CA ASN A 237 -4.16 0.37 -44.21
C ASN A 237 -5.28 -0.46 -43.64
N GLU A 238 -4.92 -1.48 -42.83
CA GLU A 238 -5.84 -2.39 -42.17
C GLU A 238 -5.49 -2.51 -40.72
N PHE A 239 -6.51 -2.66 -39.87
CA PHE A 239 -6.32 -2.84 -38.43
C PHE A 239 -5.71 -4.22 -38.15
N PRO A 240 -4.71 -4.33 -37.25
CA PRO A 240 -4.07 -5.59 -36.93
C PRO A 240 -5.09 -6.63 -36.37
N ALA A 241 -4.96 -7.88 -36.83
CA ALA A 241 -5.83 -8.96 -36.36
C ALA A 241 -5.72 -9.16 -34.84
N ILE A 242 -6.85 -9.27 -34.17
CA ILE A 242 -6.92 -9.56 -32.73
C ILE A 242 -6.55 -11.05 -32.54
N ARG A 243 -5.38 -11.30 -31.96
CA ARG A 243 -4.89 -12.65 -31.66
C ARG A 243 -5.40 -13.16 -30.33
#